data_f7ef4f143f99a9306212d7c5d92454b8
#
_entry.id   f7ef4f143f99a9306212d7c5d92454b8
#
_cell.length_a   1.000
_cell.length_b   1.000
_cell.length_c   1.000
_cell.angle_alpha   90.00
_cell.angle_beta   90.00
_cell.angle_gamma   90.00
#
_symmetry.space_group_name_H-M   'P 1'
#
loop_
_entity.id
_entity.type
_entity.pdbx_description
1 polymer ?
#
loop_
_entity_poly.entity_id
_entity_poly.type
_entity_poly.pdbx_seq_one_letter_code
_entity_poly.pdbx_strand_id
1 'polypeptide(L)'
;VYSIAMIVGNALLLASSISYWQLQVGSGIPIEHPIINYLWVILFTALIGISIKGLIKPAATATDGGSVGMATLSIPLYAFMAMNSGFNFLFQAHYSGLAIYLGQMMELSNVFLNLALYIWVGMLMKQTRVVDLFLNIVRPWKFSPEVLTYIILLAAAIPTAYTGASGIFVIAAGAVIYKEVYASGARRQYALAATAMSGSLGVVLSPCLLVVVIAALNKEVTTSLLYDKGIQVFLLSSTMFLIVSLIIAKDKFKLAKPSIALPESARAFVPVSPYIVITLLVIVVYRFVLDTKMDEFTAPMILPFIMLAIVWFDKIRREPAAEVAPEIQER
;
A
#
# COMPACT_ATOMS: atom_id res chain seq x y z
N VAL A 1 0.98 -25.11 14.86
CA VAL A 1 1.91 -24.67 13.81
C VAL A 1 2.30 -23.21 14.03
N TYR A 2 1.36 -22.27 14.03
CA TYR A 2 1.61 -20.82 14.18
C TYR A 2 2.48 -20.50 15.42
N SER A 3 2.04 -20.89 16.62
CA SER A 3 2.75 -20.57 17.87
C SER A 3 4.15 -21.21 17.92
N ILE A 4 4.32 -22.41 17.36
CA ILE A 4 5.64 -23.08 17.30
C ILE A 4 6.56 -22.30 16.35
N ALA A 5 6.07 -21.91 15.18
CA ALA A 5 6.87 -21.12 14.22
C ALA A 5 7.28 -19.76 14.82
N MET A 6 6.37 -19.12 15.56
CA MET A 6 6.66 -17.87 16.27
C MET A 6 7.72 -18.06 17.37
N ILE A 7 7.65 -19.13 18.13
CA ILE A 7 8.65 -19.43 19.16
C ILE A 7 10.02 -19.65 18.51
N VAL A 8 10.10 -20.47 17.47
CA VAL A 8 11.37 -20.80 16.79
C VAL A 8 11.96 -19.55 16.12
N GLY A 9 11.16 -18.82 15.36
CA GLY A 9 11.62 -17.59 14.67
C GLY A 9 12.14 -16.54 15.65
N ASN A 10 11.38 -16.25 16.72
CA ASN A 10 11.79 -15.27 17.72
C ASN A 10 12.96 -15.76 18.59
N ALA A 11 13.11 -17.07 18.83
CA ALA A 11 14.26 -17.63 19.53
C ALA A 11 15.55 -17.47 18.70
N LEU A 12 15.49 -17.69 17.39
CA LEU A 12 16.62 -17.44 16.49
C LEU A 12 17.00 -15.95 16.44
N LEU A 13 16.02 -15.05 16.40
CA LEU A 13 16.25 -13.61 16.47
C LEU A 13 16.86 -13.20 17.80
N LEU A 14 16.37 -13.74 18.93
CA LEU A 14 16.91 -13.47 20.26
C LEU A 14 18.36 -13.95 20.38
N ALA A 15 18.64 -15.20 20.00
CA ALA A 15 19.98 -15.76 20.04
C ALA A 15 20.97 -14.95 19.19
N SER A 16 20.54 -14.56 17.98
CA SER A 16 21.35 -13.73 17.09
C SER A 16 21.59 -12.32 17.67
N SER A 17 20.58 -11.71 18.30
CA SER A 17 20.71 -10.40 18.94
C SER A 17 21.68 -10.41 20.11
N ILE A 18 21.65 -11.47 20.93
CA ILE A 18 22.61 -11.67 22.03
C ILE A 18 24.03 -11.86 21.48
N SER A 19 24.21 -12.70 20.46
CA SER A 19 25.50 -12.93 19.82
C SER A 19 26.06 -11.63 19.21
N TYR A 20 25.22 -10.84 18.53
CA TYR A 20 25.62 -9.55 17.98
C TYR A 20 26.05 -8.56 19.06
N TRP A 21 25.29 -8.47 20.15
CA TRP A 21 25.65 -7.62 21.28
C TRP A 21 26.98 -8.02 21.92
N GLN A 22 27.22 -9.33 22.08
CA GLN A 22 28.52 -9.84 22.57
C GLN A 22 29.67 -9.44 21.64
N LEU A 23 29.47 -9.52 20.31
CA LEU A 23 30.47 -9.08 19.35
C LEU A 23 30.73 -7.56 19.43
N GLN A 24 29.69 -6.73 19.59
CA GLN A 24 29.83 -5.29 19.75
C GLN A 24 30.63 -4.94 21.02
N VAL A 25 30.31 -5.57 22.15
CA VAL A 25 31.05 -5.37 23.41
C VAL A 25 32.50 -5.85 23.28
N GLY A 26 32.72 -6.99 22.64
CA GLY A 26 34.06 -7.56 22.45
C GLY A 26 34.94 -6.80 21.45
N SER A 27 34.35 -6.01 20.53
CA SER A 27 35.09 -5.22 19.56
C SER A 27 35.77 -3.96 20.13
N GLY A 28 35.36 -3.53 21.32
CA GLY A 28 35.87 -2.30 21.95
C GLY A 28 35.43 -0.99 21.26
N ILE A 29 34.59 -1.08 20.22
CA ILE A 29 34.04 0.07 19.52
C ILE A 29 32.84 0.62 20.33
N PRO A 30 32.74 1.94 20.55
CA PRO A 30 31.58 2.54 21.23
C PRO A 30 30.28 2.17 20.49
N ILE A 31 29.30 1.66 21.24
CA ILE A 31 27.98 1.35 20.69
C ILE A 31 27.18 2.63 20.62
N GLU A 32 26.83 3.09 19.41
CA GLU A 32 26.11 4.35 19.21
C GLU A 32 24.74 4.36 19.91
N HIS A 33 24.02 3.22 19.87
CA HIS A 33 22.67 3.09 20.43
C HIS A 33 22.50 1.84 21.29
N PRO A 34 23.08 1.77 22.49
CA PRO A 34 23.03 0.58 23.33
C PRO A 34 21.61 0.16 23.74
N ILE A 35 20.69 1.15 23.84
CA ILE A 35 19.28 0.92 24.18
C ILE A 35 18.61 -0.06 23.18
N ILE A 36 18.99 -0.04 21.93
CA ILE A 36 18.41 -0.89 20.89
C ILE A 36 18.67 -2.38 21.19
N ASN A 37 19.87 -2.74 21.63
CA ASN A 37 20.21 -4.11 21.98
C ASN A 37 19.35 -4.63 23.14
N TYR A 38 19.13 -3.79 24.17
CA TYR A 38 18.22 -4.12 25.29
C TYR A 38 16.78 -4.29 24.81
N LEU A 39 16.31 -3.41 23.96
CA LEU A 39 14.95 -3.49 23.39
C LEU A 39 14.75 -4.76 22.60
N TRP A 40 15.71 -5.17 21.75
CA TRP A 40 15.61 -6.41 20.99
C TRP A 40 15.50 -7.62 21.89
N VAL A 41 16.37 -7.72 22.92
CA VAL A 41 16.34 -8.83 23.86
C VAL A 41 15.01 -8.89 24.62
N ILE A 42 14.53 -7.76 25.14
CA ILE A 42 13.25 -7.68 25.87
C ILE A 42 12.08 -8.04 24.96
N LEU A 43 12.01 -7.45 23.76
CA LEU A 43 10.88 -7.63 22.86
C LEU A 43 10.81 -9.07 22.32
N PHE A 44 11.92 -9.65 21.89
CA PHE A 44 11.91 -11.03 21.41
C PHE A 44 11.62 -12.03 22.54
N THR A 45 12.12 -11.79 23.75
CA THR A 45 11.76 -12.59 24.93
C THR A 45 10.27 -12.50 25.24
N ALA A 46 9.69 -11.28 25.19
CA ALA A 46 8.25 -11.08 25.38
C ALA A 46 7.42 -11.79 24.29
N LEU A 47 7.83 -11.71 23.03
CA LEU A 47 7.15 -12.39 21.92
C LEU A 47 7.20 -13.92 22.06
N ILE A 48 8.31 -14.48 22.53
CA ILE A 48 8.41 -15.91 22.86
C ILE A 48 7.44 -16.25 23.99
N GLY A 49 7.41 -15.46 25.07
CA GLY A 49 6.50 -15.67 26.19
C GLY A 49 5.03 -15.63 25.78
N ILE A 50 4.64 -14.67 24.96
CA ILE A 50 3.27 -14.55 24.40
C ILE A 50 2.95 -15.78 23.54
N SER A 51 3.88 -16.23 22.71
CA SER A 51 3.70 -17.38 21.83
C SER A 51 3.58 -18.70 22.61
N ILE A 52 4.34 -18.86 23.70
CA ILE A 52 4.22 -20.00 24.63
C ILE A 52 2.85 -19.97 25.32
N LYS A 53 2.41 -18.80 25.80
CA LYS A 53 1.08 -18.64 26.38
C LYS A 53 -0.01 -19.02 25.40
N GLY A 54 0.09 -18.60 24.13
CA GLY A 54 -0.83 -18.96 23.06
C GLY A 54 -0.80 -20.46 22.71
N LEU A 55 0.31 -21.15 22.93
CA LEU A 55 0.42 -22.60 22.76
C LEU A 55 -0.28 -23.37 23.90
N ILE A 56 -0.15 -22.90 25.15
CA ILE A 56 -0.74 -23.53 26.35
C ILE A 56 -2.24 -23.23 26.47
N LYS A 57 -2.64 -21.98 26.16
CA LYS A 57 -4.03 -21.53 26.20
C LYS A 57 -4.39 -20.93 24.84
N PRO A 58 -4.86 -21.75 23.88
CA PRO A 58 -5.33 -21.23 22.60
C PRO A 58 -6.50 -20.27 22.80
N ALA A 59 -6.63 -19.29 21.91
CA ALA A 59 -7.74 -18.34 21.96
C ALA A 59 -9.11 -19.05 21.88
N ALA A 60 -10.12 -18.54 22.58
CA ALA A 60 -11.47 -19.10 22.56
C ALA A 60 -12.11 -19.12 21.16
N THR A 61 -11.58 -18.34 20.24
CA THR A 61 -11.98 -18.26 18.82
C THR A 61 -11.18 -19.22 17.92
N ALA A 62 -10.25 -20.00 18.48
CA ALA A 62 -9.50 -20.98 17.70
C ALA A 62 -10.42 -22.14 17.33
N THR A 63 -10.65 -22.33 16.03
CA THR A 63 -11.43 -23.47 15.51
C THR A 63 -10.49 -24.65 15.30
N ASP A 64 -10.93 -25.83 15.77
CA ASP A 64 -10.25 -27.09 15.49
C ASP A 64 -10.42 -27.48 14.02
N GLY A 65 -9.35 -27.96 13.42
CA GLY A 65 -9.38 -28.56 12.10
C GLY A 65 -8.94 -27.60 10.98
N GLY A 66 -8.02 -28.09 10.21
CA GLY A 66 -7.46 -27.45 9.02
C GLY A 66 -6.29 -28.28 8.51
N SER A 67 -5.97 -28.16 7.23
CA SER A 67 -4.77 -28.81 6.70
C SER A 67 -3.51 -28.11 7.24
N VAL A 68 -2.44 -28.87 7.43
CA VAL A 68 -1.12 -28.31 7.83
C VAL A 68 -0.67 -27.23 6.84
N GLY A 69 -0.98 -27.39 5.54
CA GLY A 69 -0.69 -26.39 4.52
C GLY A 69 -1.40 -25.06 4.74
N MET A 70 -2.66 -25.07 5.17
CA MET A 70 -3.38 -23.84 5.52
C MET A 70 -2.79 -23.19 6.79
N ALA A 71 -2.38 -23.99 7.75
CA ALA A 71 -1.74 -23.50 8.97
C ALA A 71 -0.37 -22.86 8.72
N THR A 72 0.40 -23.33 7.72
CA THR A 72 1.67 -22.69 7.34
C THR A 72 1.48 -21.32 6.69
N LEU A 73 0.38 -21.11 5.98
CA LEU A 73 0.04 -19.79 5.39
C LEU A 73 -0.30 -18.74 6.46
N SER A 74 -0.66 -19.14 7.67
CA SER A 74 -0.91 -18.21 8.78
C SER A 74 0.36 -17.70 9.46
N ILE A 75 1.52 -18.28 9.16
CA ILE A 75 2.81 -17.87 9.76
C ILE A 75 3.19 -16.49 9.19
N PRO A 76 3.44 -15.49 10.03
CA PRO A 76 3.89 -14.18 9.57
C PRO A 76 5.20 -14.29 8.77
N LEU A 77 5.28 -13.53 7.69
CA LEU A 77 6.41 -13.56 6.76
C LEU A 77 7.75 -13.37 7.48
N TYR A 78 7.82 -12.48 8.47
CA TYR A 78 9.04 -12.22 9.21
C TYR A 78 9.53 -13.46 10.00
N ALA A 79 8.61 -14.23 10.60
CA ALA A 79 8.97 -15.44 11.35
C ALA A 79 9.45 -16.53 10.39
N PHE A 80 8.81 -16.66 9.21
CA PHE A 80 9.25 -17.58 8.17
C PHE A 80 10.66 -17.20 7.64
N MET A 81 10.90 -15.92 7.37
CA MET A 81 12.20 -15.42 6.94
C MET A 81 13.25 -15.61 8.03
N ALA A 82 12.94 -15.33 9.31
CA ALA A 82 13.82 -15.52 10.44
C ALA A 82 14.21 -16.98 10.61
N MET A 83 13.27 -17.92 10.43
CA MET A 83 13.58 -19.35 10.47
C MET A 83 14.50 -19.75 9.32
N ASN A 84 14.15 -19.40 8.07
CA ASN A 84 14.93 -19.78 6.90
C ASN A 84 16.36 -19.22 6.95
N SER A 85 16.50 -17.90 7.20
CA SER A 85 17.81 -17.25 7.29
C SER A 85 18.56 -17.64 8.58
N GLY A 86 17.85 -17.77 9.70
CA GLY A 86 18.43 -18.12 10.99
C GLY A 86 19.04 -19.50 11.01
N PHE A 87 18.36 -20.50 10.45
CA PHE A 87 18.95 -21.85 10.31
C PHE A 87 20.16 -21.83 9.38
N ASN A 88 20.11 -21.11 8.26
CA ASN A 88 21.26 -20.99 7.35
C ASN A 88 22.48 -20.37 8.08
N PHE A 89 22.29 -19.29 8.81
CA PHE A 89 23.34 -18.65 9.59
C PHE A 89 23.85 -19.53 10.73
N LEU A 90 22.97 -20.28 11.38
CA LEU A 90 23.34 -21.22 12.43
C LEU A 90 24.27 -22.33 11.89
N PHE A 91 23.94 -22.93 10.74
CA PHE A 91 24.75 -23.96 10.10
C PHE A 91 26.10 -23.45 9.57
N GLN A 92 26.18 -22.17 9.22
CA GLN A 92 27.40 -21.51 8.76
C GLN A 92 28.23 -20.91 9.91
N ALA A 93 27.83 -21.09 11.16
CA ALA A 93 28.46 -20.49 12.36
C ALA A 93 28.46 -18.94 12.35
N HIS A 94 27.55 -18.30 11.62
CA HIS A 94 27.36 -16.84 11.58
C HIS A 94 26.23 -16.41 12.53
N TYR A 95 26.39 -16.65 13.83
CA TYR A 95 25.33 -16.52 14.83
C TYR A 95 24.71 -15.11 14.93
N SER A 96 25.45 -14.06 14.61
CA SER A 96 24.98 -12.66 14.63
C SER A 96 24.31 -12.22 13.32
N GLY A 97 24.23 -13.08 12.31
CA GLY A 97 23.79 -12.70 10.96
C GLY A 97 22.39 -12.08 10.91
N LEU A 98 21.40 -12.66 11.62
CA LEU A 98 20.04 -12.07 11.67
C LEU A 98 20.03 -10.70 12.32
N ALA A 99 20.78 -10.48 13.40
CA ALA A 99 20.84 -9.19 14.09
C ALA A 99 21.49 -8.11 13.22
N ILE A 100 22.48 -8.45 12.41
CA ILE A 100 23.08 -7.53 11.42
C ILE A 100 22.03 -7.07 10.42
N TYR A 101 21.22 -7.99 9.89
CA TYR A 101 20.11 -7.60 9.00
C TYR A 101 19.06 -6.73 9.70
N LEU A 102 18.72 -7.01 10.96
CA LEU A 102 17.85 -6.14 11.76
C LEU A 102 18.43 -4.74 11.91
N GLY A 103 19.73 -4.62 12.16
CA GLY A 103 20.43 -3.33 12.20
C GLY A 103 20.30 -2.55 10.90
N GLN A 104 20.56 -3.21 9.77
CA GLN A 104 20.37 -2.60 8.44
C GLN A 104 18.91 -2.16 8.19
N MET A 105 17.93 -2.96 8.61
CA MET A 105 16.52 -2.57 8.53
C MET A 105 16.22 -1.34 9.40
N MET A 106 16.86 -1.18 10.55
CA MET A 106 16.68 -0.01 11.41
C MET A 106 17.30 1.26 10.79
N GLU A 107 18.39 1.16 10.06
CA GLU A 107 18.93 2.28 9.27
C GLU A 107 17.92 2.77 8.22
N LEU A 108 17.08 1.86 7.72
CA LEU A 108 15.99 2.17 6.80
C LEU A 108 14.65 2.48 7.51
N SER A 109 14.65 2.72 8.83
CA SER A 109 13.43 2.93 9.62
C SER A 109 12.52 4.03 9.07
N ASN A 110 13.09 5.15 8.60
CA ASN A 110 12.34 6.22 7.95
C ASN A 110 11.61 5.75 6.69
N VAL A 111 12.21 4.87 5.91
CA VAL A 111 11.60 4.31 4.70
C VAL A 111 10.42 3.41 5.08
N PHE A 112 10.57 2.57 6.11
CA PHE A 112 9.48 1.72 6.60
C PHE A 112 8.36 2.52 7.26
N LEU A 113 8.69 3.60 8.01
CA LEU A 113 7.70 4.51 8.57
C LEU A 113 6.90 5.20 7.45
N ASN A 114 7.57 5.70 6.43
CA ASN A 114 6.92 6.32 5.28
C ASN A 114 6.01 5.31 4.56
N LEU A 115 6.44 4.06 4.40
CA LEU A 115 5.61 3.00 3.83
C LEU A 115 4.35 2.77 4.69
N ALA A 116 4.48 2.69 6.00
CA ALA A 116 3.36 2.52 6.92
C ALA A 116 2.36 3.69 6.83
N LEU A 117 2.86 4.92 6.73
CA LEU A 117 2.02 6.11 6.55
C LEU A 117 1.26 6.09 5.22
N TYR A 118 1.90 5.69 4.12
CA TYR A 118 1.22 5.53 2.83
C TYR A 118 0.16 4.43 2.84
N ILE A 119 0.43 3.30 3.52
CA ILE A 119 -0.56 2.25 3.74
C ILE A 119 -1.78 2.83 4.48
N TRP A 120 -1.54 3.60 5.52
CA TRP A 120 -2.59 4.25 6.29
C TRP A 120 -3.40 5.23 5.44
N VAL A 121 -2.75 6.05 4.61
CA VAL A 121 -3.42 6.92 3.63
C VAL A 121 -4.36 6.13 2.72
N GLY A 122 -3.91 5.00 2.17
CA GLY A 122 -4.72 4.12 1.33
C GLY A 122 -5.95 3.56 2.08
N MET A 123 -5.77 3.18 3.34
CA MET A 123 -6.89 2.70 4.18
C MET A 123 -7.89 3.82 4.51
N LEU A 124 -7.41 5.04 4.78
CA LEU A 124 -8.27 6.21 5.00
C LEU A 124 -9.04 6.58 3.72
N MET A 125 -8.41 6.49 2.56
CA MET A 125 -9.07 6.76 1.27
C MET A 125 -10.30 5.86 1.05
N LYS A 126 -10.27 4.60 1.50
CA LYS A 126 -11.43 3.70 1.46
C LYS A 126 -12.63 4.25 2.24
N GLN A 127 -12.41 5.06 3.27
CA GLN A 127 -13.46 5.64 4.11
C GLN A 127 -14.02 6.95 3.53
N THR A 128 -13.46 7.43 2.42
CA THR A 128 -13.87 8.68 1.75
C THR A 128 -14.67 8.39 0.49
N ARG A 129 -15.40 9.42 0.03
CA ARG A 129 -16.18 9.38 -1.21
C ARG A 129 -15.39 9.89 -2.42
N VAL A 130 -14.08 10.10 -2.30
CA VAL A 130 -13.25 10.73 -3.34
C VAL A 130 -13.33 9.97 -4.67
N VAL A 131 -13.31 8.63 -4.64
CA VAL A 131 -13.38 7.77 -5.83
C VAL A 131 -14.75 7.92 -6.52
N ASP A 132 -15.84 7.87 -5.74
CA ASP A 132 -17.20 8.03 -6.28
C ASP A 132 -17.41 9.41 -6.88
N LEU A 133 -16.91 10.46 -6.23
CA LEU A 133 -16.99 11.83 -6.72
C LEU A 133 -16.23 12.01 -8.04
N PHE A 134 -15.04 11.41 -8.15
CA PHE A 134 -14.29 11.39 -9.41
C PHE A 134 -15.11 10.71 -10.53
N LEU A 135 -15.67 9.54 -10.26
CA LEU A 135 -16.47 8.80 -11.24
C LEU A 135 -17.72 9.58 -11.67
N ASN A 136 -18.34 10.33 -10.76
CA ASN A 136 -19.49 11.18 -11.09
C ASN A 136 -19.15 12.29 -12.12
N ILE A 137 -17.89 12.76 -12.16
CA ILE A 137 -17.43 13.70 -13.19
C ILE A 137 -17.32 13.03 -14.56
N VAL A 138 -16.96 11.75 -14.58
CA VAL A 138 -16.69 11.00 -15.81
C VAL A 138 -17.95 10.37 -16.42
N ARG A 139 -18.91 9.95 -15.59
CA ARG A 139 -20.17 9.29 -16.02
C ARG A 139 -20.96 10.02 -17.11
N PRO A 140 -21.11 11.35 -17.10
CA PRO A 140 -21.90 12.07 -18.12
C PRO A 140 -21.38 11.89 -19.55
N TRP A 141 -20.09 11.58 -19.70
CA TRP A 141 -19.48 11.40 -21.01
C TRP A 141 -19.89 10.11 -21.72
N LYS A 142 -20.44 9.13 -20.96
CA LYS A 142 -20.91 7.84 -21.48
C LYS A 142 -19.88 7.16 -22.38
N PHE A 143 -18.61 7.15 -21.93
CA PHE A 143 -17.52 6.50 -22.66
C PHE A 143 -17.79 5.03 -22.85
N SER A 144 -17.22 4.47 -23.93
CA SER A 144 -17.12 3.00 -24.09
C SER A 144 -16.35 2.39 -22.91
N PRO A 145 -16.60 1.12 -22.55
CA PRO A 145 -15.96 0.47 -21.41
C PRO A 145 -14.42 0.58 -21.42
N GLU A 146 -13.82 0.51 -22.61
CA GLU A 146 -12.37 0.54 -22.79
C GLU A 146 -11.79 1.93 -22.50
N VAL A 147 -12.43 2.98 -23.01
CA VAL A 147 -12.02 4.38 -22.78
C VAL A 147 -12.26 4.76 -21.33
N LEU A 148 -13.42 4.39 -20.76
CA LEU A 148 -13.72 4.62 -19.35
C LEU A 148 -12.66 3.96 -18.46
N THR A 149 -12.33 2.70 -18.72
CA THR A 149 -11.29 1.98 -17.98
C THR A 149 -9.95 2.69 -18.07
N TYR A 150 -9.56 3.13 -19.26
CA TYR A 150 -8.29 3.84 -19.45
C TYR A 150 -8.24 5.13 -18.62
N ILE A 151 -9.32 5.94 -18.64
CA ILE A 151 -9.41 7.15 -17.83
C ILE A 151 -9.32 6.84 -16.33
N ILE A 152 -10.02 5.79 -15.87
CA ILE A 152 -9.97 5.35 -14.49
C ILE A 152 -8.55 4.91 -14.10
N LEU A 153 -7.86 4.16 -14.97
CA LEU A 153 -6.50 3.70 -14.71
C LEU A 153 -5.51 4.86 -14.65
N LEU A 154 -5.62 5.85 -15.54
CA LEU A 154 -4.79 7.05 -15.48
C LEU A 154 -5.04 7.87 -14.21
N ALA A 155 -6.29 8.02 -13.81
CA ALA A 155 -6.65 8.71 -12.56
C ALA A 155 -6.15 7.92 -11.32
N ALA A 156 -6.27 6.59 -11.34
CA ALA A 156 -5.77 5.71 -10.29
C ALA A 156 -4.23 5.73 -10.20
N ALA A 157 -3.53 6.06 -11.28
CA ALA A 157 -2.08 6.19 -11.26
C ALA A 157 -1.59 7.30 -10.32
N ILE A 158 -2.38 8.36 -10.10
CA ILE A 158 -2.02 9.47 -9.20
C ILE A 158 -1.88 8.99 -7.75
N PRO A 159 -2.94 8.45 -7.09
CA PRO A 159 -2.81 7.98 -5.72
C PRO A 159 -1.84 6.80 -5.57
N THR A 160 -1.72 5.93 -6.59
CA THR A 160 -0.78 4.82 -6.54
C THR A 160 0.67 5.25 -6.72
N ALA A 161 0.95 6.34 -7.42
CA ALA A 161 2.26 6.97 -7.48
C ALA A 161 2.72 7.46 -6.10
N TYR A 162 1.81 8.06 -5.32
CA TYR A 162 2.15 8.53 -3.97
C TYR A 162 2.27 7.38 -2.98
N THR A 163 1.36 6.42 -3.01
CA THR A 163 1.34 5.34 -2.01
C THR A 163 2.35 4.22 -2.29
N GLY A 164 2.70 3.98 -3.54
CA GLY A 164 3.51 2.84 -3.95
C GLY A 164 2.87 1.47 -3.66
N ALA A 165 1.69 1.46 -3.07
CA ALA A 165 1.02 0.27 -2.54
C ALA A 165 -0.15 -0.14 -3.44
N SER A 166 0.16 -0.81 -4.54
CA SER A 166 -0.81 -1.25 -5.55
C SER A 166 -1.99 -2.05 -4.98
N GLY A 167 -1.71 -3.03 -4.13
CA GLY A 167 -2.75 -3.89 -3.53
C GLY A 167 -3.71 -3.13 -2.62
N ILE A 168 -3.23 -2.13 -1.88
CA ILE A 168 -4.05 -1.33 -0.97
C ILE A 168 -5.02 -0.45 -1.76
N PHE A 169 -4.57 0.13 -2.87
CA PHE A 169 -5.47 0.90 -3.75
C PHE A 169 -6.57 0.02 -4.33
N VAL A 170 -6.24 -1.20 -4.79
CA VAL A 170 -7.24 -2.16 -5.31
C VAL A 170 -8.24 -2.54 -4.22
N ILE A 171 -7.81 -2.74 -2.97
CA ILE A 171 -8.71 -3.01 -1.83
C ILE A 171 -9.59 -1.80 -1.52
N ALA A 172 -9.06 -0.57 -1.64
CA ALA A 172 -9.79 0.66 -1.34
C ALA A 172 -10.83 1.03 -2.41
N ALA A 173 -10.45 0.96 -3.69
CA ALA A 173 -11.25 1.47 -4.81
C ALA A 173 -11.74 0.38 -5.76
N GLY A 174 -11.22 -0.84 -5.66
CA GLY A 174 -11.45 -1.89 -6.66
C GLY A 174 -12.93 -2.28 -6.84
N ALA A 175 -13.70 -2.36 -5.75
CA ALA A 175 -15.12 -2.69 -5.83
C ALA A 175 -15.91 -1.62 -6.61
N VAL A 176 -15.59 -0.35 -6.41
CA VAL A 176 -16.23 0.77 -7.10
C VAL A 176 -15.83 0.78 -8.58
N ILE A 177 -14.53 0.60 -8.88
CA ILE A 177 -14.02 0.51 -10.24
C ILE A 177 -14.66 -0.67 -10.99
N TYR A 178 -14.70 -1.85 -10.37
CA TYR A 178 -15.35 -3.03 -10.94
C TYR A 178 -16.80 -2.76 -11.32
N LYS A 179 -17.59 -2.21 -10.37
CA LYS A 179 -19.00 -1.89 -10.58
C LYS A 179 -19.19 -0.90 -11.73
N GLU A 180 -18.37 0.12 -11.80
CA GLU A 180 -18.48 1.17 -12.82
C GLU A 180 -18.12 0.66 -14.22
N VAL A 181 -17.01 -0.08 -14.34
CA VAL A 181 -16.60 -0.66 -15.61
C VAL A 181 -17.60 -1.73 -16.07
N TYR A 182 -18.12 -2.54 -15.16
CA TYR A 182 -19.15 -3.53 -15.50
C TYR A 182 -20.47 -2.87 -15.93
N ALA A 183 -20.90 -1.82 -15.23
CA ALA A 183 -22.11 -1.06 -15.55
C ALA A 183 -22.02 -0.33 -16.91
N SER A 184 -20.81 0.00 -17.37
CA SER A 184 -20.60 0.59 -18.70
C SER A 184 -20.81 -0.40 -19.87
N GLY A 185 -21.05 -1.68 -19.58
CA GLY A 185 -21.27 -2.74 -20.54
C GLY A 185 -20.05 -3.67 -20.80
N ALA A 186 -19.03 -3.57 -19.97
CA ALA A 186 -17.87 -4.44 -20.05
C ALA A 186 -18.20 -5.89 -19.68
N ARG A 187 -17.44 -6.85 -20.22
CA ARG A 187 -17.49 -8.23 -19.77
C ARG A 187 -16.91 -8.36 -18.36
N ARG A 188 -17.40 -9.31 -17.56
CA ARG A 188 -16.95 -9.56 -16.19
C ARG A 188 -15.43 -9.72 -16.08
N GLN A 189 -14.81 -10.50 -16.99
CA GLN A 189 -13.36 -10.71 -17.00
C GLN A 189 -12.60 -9.41 -17.25
N TYR A 190 -13.09 -8.56 -18.16
CA TYR A 190 -12.48 -7.27 -18.44
C TYR A 190 -12.58 -6.32 -17.24
N ALA A 191 -13.74 -6.25 -16.59
CA ALA A 191 -13.91 -5.43 -15.38
C ALA A 191 -13.01 -5.89 -14.24
N LEU A 192 -12.80 -7.19 -14.05
CA LEU A 192 -11.85 -7.75 -13.08
C LEU A 192 -10.41 -7.40 -13.44
N ALA A 193 -10.03 -7.52 -14.71
CA ALA A 193 -8.69 -7.14 -15.18
C ALA A 193 -8.42 -5.65 -14.98
N ALA A 194 -9.38 -4.78 -15.33
CA ALA A 194 -9.32 -3.34 -15.10
C ALA A 194 -9.11 -3.01 -13.61
N THR A 195 -9.84 -3.68 -12.73
CA THR A 195 -9.71 -3.52 -11.28
C THR A 195 -8.32 -3.91 -10.80
N ALA A 196 -7.79 -5.04 -11.24
CA ALA A 196 -6.44 -5.49 -10.87
C ALA A 196 -5.36 -4.52 -11.39
N MET A 197 -5.50 -4.00 -12.60
CA MET A 197 -4.57 -3.05 -13.21
C MET A 197 -4.60 -1.67 -12.55
N SER A 198 -5.70 -1.28 -11.89
CA SER A 198 -5.86 0.07 -11.32
C SER A 198 -4.83 0.40 -10.24
N GLY A 199 -4.27 -0.61 -9.57
CA GLY A 199 -3.20 -0.42 -8.60
C GLY A 199 -1.79 -0.42 -9.18
N SER A 200 -1.59 -0.85 -10.42
CA SER A 200 -0.26 -1.21 -10.93
C SER A 200 0.45 -0.11 -11.70
N LEU A 201 -0.29 0.75 -12.42
CA LEU A 201 0.33 1.69 -13.35
C LEU A 201 1.11 2.82 -12.68
N GLY A 202 0.64 3.32 -11.54
CA GLY A 202 1.26 4.45 -10.87
C GLY A 202 2.53 4.15 -10.08
N VAL A 203 2.79 2.88 -9.75
CA VAL A 203 3.89 2.51 -8.83
C VAL A 203 5.29 2.77 -9.37
N VAL A 204 5.44 3.12 -10.63
CA VAL A 204 6.72 3.48 -11.26
C VAL A 204 6.91 4.99 -11.41
N LEU A 205 5.88 5.78 -11.06
CA LEU A 205 5.90 7.24 -11.18
C LEU A 205 6.43 7.90 -9.90
N SER A 206 7.08 9.06 -10.05
CA SER A 206 7.41 9.92 -8.91
C SER A 206 6.12 10.46 -8.25
N PRO A 207 6.06 10.51 -6.93
CA PRO A 207 7.07 10.23 -5.90
C PRO A 207 6.94 8.84 -5.23
N CYS A 208 6.87 7.77 -6.00
CA CYS A 208 6.61 6.43 -5.49
C CYS A 208 7.67 5.96 -4.49
N LEU A 209 7.23 5.66 -3.26
CA LEU A 209 8.11 5.18 -2.22
C LEU A 209 8.76 3.82 -2.55
N LEU A 210 8.08 2.95 -3.31
CA LEU A 210 8.66 1.67 -3.74
C LEU A 210 9.95 1.88 -4.55
N VAL A 211 9.98 2.89 -5.41
CA VAL A 211 11.17 3.26 -6.19
C VAL A 211 12.29 3.77 -5.27
N VAL A 212 11.95 4.55 -4.24
CA VAL A 212 12.90 5.03 -3.23
C VAL A 212 13.50 3.85 -2.45
N VAL A 213 12.68 2.87 -2.06
CA VAL A 213 13.15 1.65 -1.37
C VAL A 213 14.12 0.86 -2.26
N ILE A 214 13.78 0.68 -3.54
CA ILE A 214 14.66 -0.04 -4.49
C ILE A 214 16.00 0.68 -4.63
N ALA A 215 16.00 2.00 -4.77
CA ALA A 215 17.22 2.80 -4.86
C ALA A 215 18.05 2.74 -3.57
N ALA A 216 17.39 2.74 -2.40
CA ALA A 216 18.08 2.63 -1.11
C ALA A 216 18.75 1.26 -0.90
N LEU A 217 18.14 0.20 -1.41
CA LEU A 217 18.68 -1.16 -1.30
C LEU A 217 19.73 -1.49 -2.37
N ASN A 218 19.68 -0.81 -3.51
CA ASN A 218 20.60 -1.04 -4.62
C ASN A 218 21.46 0.22 -4.87
N LYS A 219 22.72 0.15 -4.48
CA LYS A 219 23.66 1.27 -4.60
C LYS A 219 24.07 1.60 -6.05
N GLU A 220 23.71 0.76 -7.02
CA GLU A 220 24.08 0.95 -8.43
C GLU A 220 23.10 1.88 -9.17
N VAL A 221 21.91 2.13 -8.62
CA VAL A 221 20.88 2.94 -9.25
C VAL A 221 20.42 4.07 -8.33
N THR A 222 20.19 5.24 -8.91
CA THR A 222 19.64 6.39 -8.19
C THR A 222 18.13 6.48 -8.36
N THR A 223 17.45 7.11 -7.41
CA THR A 223 16.00 7.37 -7.48
C THR A 223 15.62 8.13 -8.75
N SER A 224 16.42 9.14 -9.13
CA SER A 224 16.18 9.93 -10.34
C SER A 224 16.21 9.07 -11.60
N LEU A 225 17.22 8.21 -11.74
CA LEU A 225 17.34 7.31 -12.90
C LEU A 225 16.16 6.35 -13.00
N LEU A 226 15.70 5.83 -11.85
CA LEU A 226 14.55 4.93 -11.80
C LEU A 226 13.26 5.66 -12.20
N TYR A 227 13.04 6.89 -11.77
CA TYR A 227 11.88 7.68 -12.17
C TYR A 227 11.88 8.03 -13.65
N ASP A 228 13.02 8.40 -14.23
CA ASP A 228 13.13 8.67 -15.66
C ASP A 228 12.75 7.45 -16.51
N LYS A 229 13.19 6.26 -16.09
CA LYS A 229 12.80 5.01 -16.73
C LYS A 229 11.36 4.62 -16.38
N GLY A 230 10.90 4.93 -15.18
CA GLY A 230 9.55 4.70 -14.72
C GLY A 230 8.50 5.40 -15.58
N ILE A 231 8.73 6.65 -15.98
CA ILE A 231 7.85 7.38 -16.91
C ILE A 231 7.75 6.65 -18.25
N GLN A 232 8.86 6.15 -18.79
CA GLN A 232 8.86 5.39 -20.04
C GLN A 232 8.05 4.10 -19.92
N VAL A 233 8.22 3.36 -18.81
CA VAL A 233 7.47 2.13 -18.51
C VAL A 233 5.98 2.44 -18.34
N PHE A 234 5.63 3.50 -17.64
CA PHE A 234 4.24 3.95 -17.48
C PHE A 234 3.58 4.26 -18.82
N LEU A 235 4.23 5.05 -19.67
CA LEU A 235 3.71 5.41 -20.99
C LEU A 235 3.55 4.18 -21.87
N LEU A 236 4.55 3.29 -21.88
CA LEU A 236 4.49 2.05 -22.66
C LEU A 236 3.35 1.16 -22.15
N SER A 237 3.27 0.89 -20.85
CA SER A 237 2.27 0.00 -20.26
C SER A 237 0.85 0.53 -20.43
N SER A 238 0.63 1.84 -20.19
CA SER A 238 -0.67 2.46 -20.36
C SER A 238 -1.12 2.49 -21.81
N THR A 239 -0.20 2.79 -22.75
CA THR A 239 -0.50 2.77 -24.19
C THR A 239 -0.80 1.37 -24.68
N MET A 240 0.01 0.37 -24.27
CA MET A 240 -0.23 -1.04 -24.60
C MET A 240 -1.57 -1.52 -24.08
N PHE A 241 -1.92 -1.16 -22.83
CA PHE A 241 -3.24 -1.48 -22.27
C PHE A 241 -4.36 -0.89 -23.14
N LEU A 242 -4.25 0.40 -23.53
CA LEU A 242 -5.25 1.05 -24.37
C LEU A 242 -5.38 0.35 -25.74
N ILE A 243 -4.26 0.09 -26.41
CA ILE A 243 -4.25 -0.57 -27.72
C ILE A 243 -4.91 -1.94 -27.62
N VAL A 244 -4.49 -2.78 -26.67
CA VAL A 244 -5.05 -4.13 -26.48
C VAL A 244 -6.55 -4.05 -26.14
N SER A 245 -6.94 -3.11 -25.29
CA SER A 245 -8.36 -2.91 -24.95
C SER A 245 -9.20 -2.53 -26.17
N LEU A 246 -8.70 -1.64 -27.03
CA LEU A 246 -9.39 -1.23 -28.26
C LEU A 246 -9.45 -2.36 -29.30
N ILE A 247 -8.43 -3.21 -29.40
CA ILE A 247 -8.45 -4.40 -30.30
C ILE A 247 -9.51 -5.42 -29.84
N ILE A 248 -9.65 -5.60 -28.52
CA ILE A 248 -10.61 -6.57 -27.95
C ILE A 248 -12.03 -5.97 -27.90
N ALA A 249 -12.16 -4.65 -28.03
CA ALA A 249 -13.44 -3.95 -28.01
C ALA A 249 -14.39 -4.48 -29.07
N LYS A 250 -15.62 -4.78 -28.67
CA LYS A 250 -16.68 -5.22 -29.59
C LYS A 250 -17.54 -4.08 -30.10
N ASP A 251 -17.65 -3.01 -29.32
CA ASP A 251 -18.49 -1.87 -29.58
C ASP A 251 -17.70 -0.70 -30.16
N LYS A 252 -18.36 0.05 -31.05
CA LYS A 252 -17.79 1.30 -31.58
C LYS A 252 -17.63 2.33 -30.47
N PHE A 253 -16.60 3.15 -30.60
CA PHE A 253 -16.32 4.27 -29.72
C PHE A 253 -17.60 5.12 -29.49
N LYS A 254 -18.10 5.09 -28.25
CA LYS A 254 -19.28 5.86 -27.84
C LYS A 254 -18.81 7.07 -27.05
N LEU A 255 -19.28 8.25 -27.44
CA LEU A 255 -19.01 9.51 -26.75
C LEU A 255 -20.30 10.33 -26.71
N ALA A 256 -20.71 10.78 -25.54
CA ALA A 256 -21.83 11.71 -25.44
C ALA A 256 -21.49 13.05 -26.08
N LYS A 257 -22.50 13.78 -26.54
CA LYS A 257 -22.28 15.12 -27.09
C LYS A 257 -21.67 16.02 -26.02
N PRO A 258 -20.54 16.73 -26.31
CA PRO A 258 -19.89 17.62 -25.34
C PRO A 258 -20.80 18.69 -24.74
N SER A 259 -21.76 19.18 -25.52
CA SER A 259 -22.75 20.20 -25.09
C SER A 259 -23.63 19.73 -23.93
N ILE A 260 -23.82 18.41 -23.75
CA ILE A 260 -24.60 17.80 -22.64
C ILE A 260 -23.67 17.37 -21.54
N ALA A 261 -22.58 16.69 -21.88
CA ALA A 261 -21.66 16.12 -20.90
C ALA A 261 -20.90 17.17 -20.09
N LEU A 262 -20.51 18.29 -20.71
CA LEU A 262 -19.72 19.35 -20.07
C LEU A 262 -20.45 20.04 -18.91
N PRO A 263 -21.71 20.51 -19.06
CA PRO A 263 -22.44 21.14 -17.96
C PRO A 263 -22.77 20.13 -16.83
N GLU A 264 -23.03 18.87 -17.14
CA GLU A 264 -23.27 17.84 -16.13
C GLU A 264 -21.98 17.52 -15.35
N SER A 265 -20.84 17.37 -16.03
CA SER A 265 -19.54 17.20 -15.38
C SER A 265 -19.16 18.42 -14.53
N ALA A 266 -19.43 19.64 -15.00
CA ALA A 266 -19.19 20.85 -14.22
C ALA A 266 -20.04 20.89 -12.94
N ARG A 267 -21.28 20.45 -12.98
CA ARG A 267 -22.14 20.31 -11.79
C ARG A 267 -21.61 19.22 -10.86
N ALA A 268 -21.12 18.10 -11.40
CA ALA A 268 -20.52 17.02 -10.63
C ALA A 268 -19.19 17.42 -9.97
N PHE A 269 -18.53 18.48 -10.47
CA PHE A 269 -17.32 19.02 -9.88
C PHE A 269 -17.59 19.83 -8.59
N VAL A 270 -18.79 20.41 -8.43
CA VAL A 270 -19.14 21.20 -7.24
C VAL A 270 -18.97 20.41 -5.92
N PRO A 271 -19.43 19.15 -5.80
CA PRO A 271 -19.20 18.34 -4.59
C PRO A 271 -17.72 18.02 -4.33
N VAL A 272 -16.84 18.12 -5.34
CA VAL A 272 -15.40 17.88 -5.20
C VAL A 272 -14.68 19.11 -4.66
N SER A 273 -15.22 20.29 -4.85
CA SER A 273 -14.59 21.56 -4.46
C SER A 273 -14.14 21.61 -2.99
N PRO A 274 -14.91 21.15 -1.98
CA PRO A 274 -14.46 21.18 -0.59
C PRO A 274 -13.24 20.27 -0.33
N TYR A 275 -13.12 19.15 -1.04
CA TYR A 275 -11.96 18.27 -0.92
C TYR A 275 -10.69 18.94 -1.46
N ILE A 276 -10.81 19.67 -2.58
CA ILE A 276 -9.72 20.48 -3.13
C ILE A 276 -9.33 21.58 -2.16
N VAL A 277 -10.30 22.28 -1.58
CA VAL A 277 -10.06 23.34 -0.60
C VAL A 277 -9.35 22.78 0.64
N ILE A 278 -9.80 21.65 1.20
CA ILE A 278 -9.16 20.99 2.34
C ILE A 278 -7.72 20.63 2.00
N THR A 279 -7.50 20.02 0.83
CA THR A 279 -6.16 19.63 0.38
C THR A 279 -5.23 20.83 0.26
N LEU A 280 -5.69 21.89 -0.41
CA LEU A 280 -4.94 23.13 -0.58
C LEU A 280 -4.67 23.81 0.78
N LEU A 281 -5.65 23.84 1.67
CA LEU A 281 -5.49 24.42 3.01
C LEU A 281 -4.39 23.69 3.79
N VAL A 282 -4.40 22.36 3.82
CA VAL A 282 -3.37 21.58 4.51
C VAL A 282 -2.00 21.84 3.87
N ILE A 283 -1.89 21.83 2.55
CA ILE A 283 -0.62 22.10 1.84
C ILE A 283 -0.12 23.51 2.17
N VAL A 284 -1.01 24.50 2.18
CA VAL A 284 -0.67 25.89 2.53
C VAL A 284 -0.17 25.99 3.96
N VAL A 285 -0.84 25.32 4.93
CA VAL A 285 -0.40 25.29 6.32
C VAL A 285 1.01 24.69 6.42
N TYR A 286 1.26 23.54 5.78
CA TYR A 286 2.59 22.94 5.80
C TYR A 286 3.64 23.85 5.15
N ARG A 287 3.29 24.51 4.04
CA ARG A 287 4.20 25.41 3.33
C ARG A 287 4.55 26.67 4.12
N PHE A 288 3.58 27.31 4.75
CA PHE A 288 3.76 28.62 5.39
C PHE A 288 4.06 28.51 6.89
N VAL A 289 3.58 27.48 7.59
CA VAL A 289 3.80 27.30 9.02
C VAL A 289 5.04 26.44 9.31
N LEU A 290 5.25 25.39 8.50
CA LEU A 290 6.33 24.43 8.72
C LEU A 290 7.46 24.59 7.68
N ASP A 291 7.35 25.54 6.77
CA ASP A 291 8.30 25.76 5.63
C ASP A 291 8.66 24.48 4.87
N THR A 292 7.69 23.57 4.75
CA THR A 292 7.88 22.24 4.17
C THR A 292 7.20 22.16 2.83
N LYS A 293 7.93 21.75 1.77
CA LYS A 293 7.37 21.46 0.45
C LYS A 293 6.88 20.01 0.41
N MET A 294 5.88 19.75 -0.42
CA MET A 294 5.39 18.40 -0.67
C MET A 294 6.28 17.72 -1.73
N ASP A 295 7.15 16.84 -1.28
CA ASP A 295 8.03 16.00 -2.10
C ASP A 295 7.91 14.52 -1.69
N GLU A 296 8.74 13.64 -2.25
CA GLU A 296 8.73 12.19 -1.95
C GLU A 296 9.02 11.85 -0.47
N PHE A 297 9.71 12.73 0.26
CA PHE A 297 10.07 12.51 1.66
C PHE A 297 9.03 13.09 2.63
N THR A 298 8.37 14.17 2.26
CA THR A 298 7.41 14.88 3.11
C THR A 298 5.97 14.48 2.82
N ALA A 299 5.66 14.01 1.62
CA ALA A 299 4.32 13.53 1.25
C ALA A 299 3.78 12.45 2.22
N PRO A 300 4.56 11.46 2.70
CA PRO A 300 4.06 10.48 3.65
C PRO A 300 3.55 11.10 4.95
N MET A 301 4.14 12.21 5.37
CA MET A 301 3.74 12.92 6.58
C MET A 301 2.52 13.82 6.34
N ILE A 302 2.41 14.45 5.18
CA ILE A 302 1.35 15.41 4.85
C ILE A 302 0.04 14.72 4.46
N LEU A 303 0.12 13.68 3.64
CA LEU A 303 -1.06 12.97 3.11
C LEU A 303 -2.00 12.40 4.18
N PRO A 304 -1.52 11.79 5.30
CA PRO A 304 -2.41 11.32 6.35
C PRO A 304 -3.28 12.43 6.94
N PHE A 305 -2.73 13.63 7.13
CA PHE A 305 -3.49 14.78 7.66
C PHE A 305 -4.54 15.26 6.65
N ILE A 306 -4.21 15.30 5.35
CA ILE A 306 -5.18 15.60 4.30
C ILE A 306 -6.32 14.57 4.35
N MET A 307 -5.98 13.29 4.40
CA MET A 307 -6.98 12.23 4.41
C MET A 307 -7.82 12.22 5.69
N LEU A 308 -7.22 12.47 6.84
CA LEU A 308 -7.96 12.60 8.11
C LEU A 308 -8.93 13.79 8.07
N ALA A 309 -8.51 14.94 7.54
CA ALA A 309 -9.37 16.10 7.37
C ALA A 309 -10.54 15.80 6.43
N ILE A 310 -10.31 15.08 5.33
CA ILE A 310 -11.34 14.63 4.39
C ILE A 310 -12.31 13.65 5.06
N VAL A 311 -11.81 12.62 5.77
CA VAL A 311 -12.64 11.64 6.49
C VAL A 311 -13.50 12.35 7.54
N TRP A 312 -12.91 13.28 8.28
CA TRP A 312 -13.64 14.07 9.28
C TRP A 312 -14.73 14.93 8.66
N PHE A 313 -14.44 15.58 7.54
CA PHE A 313 -15.41 16.35 6.76
C PHE A 313 -16.58 15.49 6.27
N ASP A 314 -16.31 14.30 5.70
CA ASP A 314 -17.33 13.35 5.25
C ASP A 314 -18.20 12.86 6.41
N LYS A 315 -17.58 12.62 7.58
CA LYS A 315 -18.29 12.18 8.79
C LYS A 315 -19.23 13.27 9.34
N ILE A 316 -18.83 14.54 9.29
CA ILE A 316 -19.67 15.65 9.75
C ILE A 316 -20.88 15.84 8.82
N ARG A 317 -20.71 15.67 7.52
CA ARG A 317 -21.82 15.76 6.56
C ARG A 317 -22.86 14.65 6.70
N ARG A 318 -22.61 13.62 7.50
CA ARG A 318 -23.51 12.47 7.75
C ARG A 318 -24.05 11.81 6.47
N GLU A 319 -23.34 11.91 5.36
CA GLU A 319 -23.66 11.14 4.17
C GLU A 319 -22.92 9.80 4.30
N PRO A 320 -23.64 8.67 4.54
CA PRO A 320 -22.99 7.38 4.64
C PRO A 320 -22.26 7.09 3.34
N ALA A 321 -21.01 6.59 3.45
CA ALA A 321 -20.39 5.94 2.31
C ALA A 321 -21.39 4.91 1.80
N ALA A 322 -21.71 4.94 0.49
CA ALA A 322 -22.69 4.04 -0.08
C ALA A 322 -22.34 2.62 0.33
N GLU A 323 -23.14 2.03 1.24
CA GLU A 323 -23.02 0.61 1.59
C GLU A 323 -23.09 -0.16 0.28
N VAL A 324 -22.03 -0.89 -0.03
CA VAL A 324 -22.04 -1.86 -1.12
C VAL A 324 -23.10 -2.87 -0.74
N ALA A 325 -24.28 -2.75 -1.34
CA ALA A 325 -25.40 -3.64 -1.08
C ALA A 325 -24.96 -5.10 -1.25
N PRO A 326 -25.37 -6.01 -0.36
CA PRO A 326 -24.96 -7.42 -0.35
C PRO A 326 -25.54 -8.27 -1.50
N GLU A 327 -25.93 -7.67 -2.61
CA GLU A 327 -26.58 -8.36 -3.74
C GLU A 327 -25.66 -9.24 -4.61
N ILE A 328 -24.40 -9.47 -4.22
CA ILE A 328 -23.49 -10.34 -5.00
C ILE A 328 -23.43 -11.78 -4.42
N GLN A 329 -24.32 -12.16 -3.49
CA GLN A 329 -24.26 -13.50 -2.91
C GLN A 329 -25.17 -14.57 -3.57
N GLU A 330 -26.02 -14.22 -4.54
CA GLU A 330 -26.84 -15.21 -5.24
C GLU A 330 -26.88 -14.99 -6.75
N ARG A 331 -25.95 -15.60 -7.47
CA ARG A 331 -26.18 -16.27 -8.78
C ARG A 331 -24.89 -16.91 -9.32
#